data_7de669eada73439fe025bc65e73a92f5
#
_entry.id   7de669eada73439fe025bc65e73a92f5
#
_cell.length_a   1.000
_cell.length_b   1.000
_cell.length_c   1.000
_cell.angle_alpha   90.00
_cell.angle_beta   90.00
_cell.angle_gamma   90.00
#
_symmetry.space_group_name_H-M   'P 1'
#
loop_
_entity.id
_entity.type
_entity.pdbx_description
1 polymer ?
#
loop_
_entity_poly.entity_id
_entity_poly.type
_entity_poly.pdbx_seq_one_letter_code
_entity_poly.pdbx_strand_id
1 'polypeptide(L)'
;QLYVTNTDWDIAINLDKEKEASALLKMVSAKEKYGFILKDGATQPVNELAQHKFDTGMFDDVSKANTKNYCTEIFEICGLQYDGEPYLLDNHANKGFVWDIDRSKPIIGLNTGCGDRWTTRLWSIENWIELAKMISDAGYTPLLLGGAQEHDRNLAIQAGSDACYLGNYPLQQF
;
A
#
# COMPACT_ATOMS: atom_id res chain seq x y z
N GLN A 1 11.94 6.30 19.46
CA GLN A 1 12.89 7.30 18.93
C GLN A 1 14.22 7.29 19.68
N LEU A 2 14.24 7.44 21.02
CA LEU A 2 15.46 7.50 21.82
C LEU A 2 16.41 6.31 21.62
N TYR A 3 15.90 5.10 21.50
CA TYR A 3 16.73 3.91 21.24
C TYR A 3 17.46 4.03 19.89
N VAL A 4 16.75 4.38 18.83
CA VAL A 4 17.30 4.44 17.46
C VAL A 4 18.37 5.51 17.32
N THR A 5 18.22 6.65 18.01
CA THR A 5 19.17 7.77 17.93
C THR A 5 20.37 7.64 18.88
N ASN A 6 20.30 6.74 19.86
CA ASN A 6 21.39 6.48 20.81
C ASN A 6 22.10 5.14 20.57
N THR A 7 21.92 4.56 19.40
CA THR A 7 22.57 3.33 18.96
C THR A 7 23.38 3.61 17.70
N ASP A 8 24.59 3.07 17.61
CA ASP A 8 25.37 3.11 16.39
C ASP A 8 24.97 1.95 15.48
N TRP A 9 24.64 2.29 14.25
CA TRP A 9 24.18 1.34 13.23
C TRP A 9 25.22 1.19 12.12
N ASP A 10 25.27 0.04 11.49
CA ASP A 10 26.06 -0.11 10.27
C ASP A 10 25.35 0.58 9.10
N ILE A 11 24.05 0.33 8.97
CA ILE A 11 23.23 0.87 7.88
C ILE A 11 21.93 1.46 8.44
N ALA A 12 21.52 2.64 7.95
CA ALA A 12 20.22 3.22 8.20
C ALA A 12 19.53 3.59 6.89
N ILE A 13 18.28 3.15 6.73
CA ILE A 13 17.50 3.33 5.51
C ILE A 13 16.20 4.07 5.85
N ASN A 14 15.89 5.14 5.10
CA ASN A 14 14.59 5.79 5.12
C ASN A 14 14.04 5.91 3.70
N LEU A 15 12.98 5.17 3.41
CA LEU A 15 12.31 5.16 2.10
C LEU A 15 11.13 6.14 2.02
N ASP A 16 10.82 6.81 3.13
CA ASP A 16 9.73 7.77 3.22
C ASP A 16 10.23 9.21 3.03
N LYS A 17 9.44 10.01 2.29
CA LYS A 17 9.73 11.43 2.04
C LYS A 17 9.10 12.37 3.08
N GLU A 18 8.37 11.85 4.06
CA GLU A 18 7.83 12.67 5.13
C GLU A 18 8.95 13.31 5.95
N LYS A 19 8.73 14.55 6.39
CA LYS A 19 9.75 15.33 7.07
C LYS A 19 10.22 14.69 8.37
N GLU A 20 9.31 14.07 9.10
CA GLU A 20 9.56 13.41 10.38
C GLU A 20 10.49 12.20 10.20
N ALA A 21 10.23 11.37 9.19
CA ALA A 21 11.07 10.23 8.86
C ALA A 21 12.45 10.68 8.37
N SER A 22 12.50 11.72 7.54
CA SER A 22 13.74 12.31 7.03
C SER A 22 14.56 12.96 8.13
N ALA A 23 13.91 13.60 9.12
CA ALA A 23 14.55 14.15 10.30
C ALA A 23 15.11 13.04 11.20
N LEU A 24 14.37 11.95 11.36
CA LEU A 24 14.83 10.79 12.14
C LEU A 24 16.11 10.21 11.53
N LEU A 25 16.17 10.00 10.21
CA LEU A 25 17.37 9.50 9.54
C LEU A 25 18.56 10.46 9.73
N LYS A 26 18.32 11.78 9.78
CA LYS A 26 19.37 12.77 10.07
C LYS A 26 19.98 12.57 11.45
N MET A 27 19.16 12.26 12.46
CA MET A 27 19.56 12.10 13.86
C MET A 27 20.20 10.75 14.16
N VAL A 28 19.96 9.73 13.35
CA VAL A 28 20.52 8.38 13.54
C VAL A 28 22.02 8.39 13.28
N SER A 29 22.81 7.79 14.18
CA SER A 29 24.22 7.46 13.94
C SER A 29 24.33 6.18 13.11
N ALA A 30 24.86 6.25 11.90
CA ALA A 30 25.08 5.09 11.03
C ALA A 30 26.29 5.32 10.13
N LYS A 31 27.01 4.20 9.82
CA LYS A 31 28.16 4.26 8.90
C LYS A 31 27.71 4.60 7.48
N GLU A 32 26.59 4.01 7.05
CA GLU A 32 25.99 4.24 5.75
C GLU A 32 24.52 4.64 5.91
N LYS A 33 24.07 5.58 5.08
CA LYS A 33 22.68 6.03 5.04
C LYS A 33 22.14 6.00 3.62
N TYR A 34 20.91 5.53 3.46
CA TYR A 34 20.22 5.45 2.17
C TYR A 34 18.83 6.07 2.25
N GLY A 35 18.33 6.53 1.10
CA GLY A 35 16.98 7.06 0.96
C GLY A 35 16.91 8.57 1.12
N PHE A 36 16.02 9.06 2.00
CA PHE A 36 15.71 10.48 2.12
C PHE A 36 16.07 11.03 3.51
N ILE A 37 16.66 12.20 3.53
CA ILE A 37 17.17 12.85 4.73
C ILE A 37 16.73 14.33 4.79
N LEU A 38 16.59 14.91 5.97
CA LEU A 38 16.27 16.32 6.13
C LEU A 38 17.54 17.18 6.01
N LYS A 39 17.60 18.02 4.96
CA LYS A 39 18.64 19.05 4.75
C LYS A 39 17.97 20.39 4.56
N ASP A 40 18.41 21.41 5.28
CA ASP A 40 17.93 22.81 5.18
C ASP A 40 16.40 22.95 5.27
N GLY A 41 15.77 22.16 6.15
CA GLY A 41 14.33 22.17 6.37
C GLY A 41 13.48 21.46 5.32
N ALA A 42 14.11 20.85 4.30
CA ALA A 42 13.45 20.09 3.25
C ALA A 42 13.96 18.64 3.19
N THR A 43 13.08 17.73 2.80
CA THR A 43 13.46 16.35 2.47
C THR A 43 14.27 16.34 1.19
N GLN A 44 15.41 15.69 1.20
CA GLN A 44 16.35 15.58 0.08
C GLN A 44 16.84 14.13 -0.03
N PRO A 45 17.28 13.69 -1.23
CA PRO A 45 17.97 12.41 -1.35
C PRO A 45 19.28 12.42 -0.55
N VAL A 46 19.63 11.29 0.05
CA VAL A 46 20.91 11.12 0.76
C VAL A 46 22.07 11.21 -0.24
N ASN A 47 21.91 10.54 -1.37
CA ASN A 47 22.89 10.42 -2.45
C ASN A 47 22.19 10.25 -3.81
N GLU A 48 22.97 10.05 -4.87
CA GLU A 48 22.47 9.91 -6.24
C GLU A 48 21.54 8.70 -6.46
N LEU A 49 21.67 7.64 -5.65
CA LEU A 49 20.81 6.45 -5.74
C LEU A 49 19.32 6.77 -5.49
N ALA A 50 19.03 7.74 -4.60
CA ALA A 50 17.68 8.16 -4.31
C ALA A 50 17.17 9.29 -5.21
N GLN A 51 18.03 9.87 -6.08
CA GLN A 51 17.68 11.05 -6.86
C GLN A 51 16.51 10.80 -7.82
N HIS A 52 16.55 9.70 -8.58
CA HIS A 52 15.47 9.38 -9.52
C HIS A 52 14.10 9.27 -8.81
N LYS A 53 14.04 8.54 -7.70
CA LYS A 53 12.80 8.42 -6.91
C LYS A 53 12.36 9.74 -6.28
N PHE A 54 13.29 10.62 -5.95
CA PHE A 54 12.98 11.97 -5.51
C PHE A 54 12.32 12.77 -6.65
N ASP A 55 12.93 12.77 -7.82
CA ASP A 55 12.48 13.53 -8.99
C ASP A 55 11.12 13.07 -9.49
N THR A 56 10.83 11.76 -9.52
CA THR A 56 9.48 11.24 -9.85
C THR A 56 8.38 11.69 -8.89
N GLY A 57 8.73 12.15 -7.70
CA GLY A 57 7.78 12.71 -6.74
C GLY A 57 7.65 14.23 -6.79
N MET A 58 8.59 14.91 -7.47
CA MET A 58 8.66 16.37 -7.55
C MET A 58 8.24 16.92 -8.93
N PHE A 59 8.46 16.15 -10.00
CA PHE A 59 8.27 16.59 -11.37
C PHE A 59 7.34 15.63 -12.12
N ASP A 60 6.22 16.15 -12.58
CA ASP A 60 5.18 15.37 -13.27
C ASP A 60 5.66 14.75 -14.59
N ASP A 61 6.51 15.44 -15.32
CA ASP A 61 7.10 14.95 -16.57
C ASP A 61 8.02 13.76 -16.33
N VAL A 62 8.87 13.82 -15.31
CA VAL A 62 9.71 12.69 -14.88
C VAL A 62 8.86 11.52 -14.41
N SER A 63 7.81 11.79 -13.63
CA SER A 63 6.88 10.77 -13.15
C SER A 63 6.16 10.07 -14.30
N LYS A 64 5.66 10.82 -15.29
CA LYS A 64 4.95 10.27 -16.47
C LYS A 64 5.87 9.49 -17.41
N ALA A 65 7.14 9.87 -17.50
CA ALA A 65 8.15 9.18 -18.31
C ALA A 65 8.72 7.93 -17.61
N ASN A 66 8.48 7.77 -16.31
CA ASN A 66 9.00 6.66 -15.54
C ASN A 66 8.34 5.33 -15.93
N THR A 67 9.12 4.37 -16.36
CA THR A 67 8.69 3.01 -16.73
C THR A 67 9.11 1.95 -15.69
N LYS A 68 9.86 2.35 -14.66
CA LYS A 68 10.28 1.44 -13.59
C LYS A 68 9.10 1.08 -12.69
N ASN A 69 9.04 -0.17 -12.26
CA ASN A 69 8.11 -0.54 -11.20
C ASN A 69 8.60 -0.05 -9.82
N TYR A 70 7.70 -0.01 -8.85
CA TYR A 70 7.98 0.50 -7.52
C TYR A 70 9.11 -0.27 -6.80
N CYS A 71 9.14 -1.60 -6.93
CA CYS A 71 10.17 -2.43 -6.29
C CYS A 71 11.56 -2.10 -6.84
N THR A 72 11.70 -1.96 -8.16
CA THR A 72 12.95 -1.54 -8.80
C THR A 72 13.45 -0.21 -8.23
N GLU A 73 12.58 0.80 -8.13
CA GLU A 73 12.97 2.10 -7.58
C GLU A 73 13.40 2.01 -6.10
N ILE A 74 12.74 1.19 -5.29
CA ILE A 74 13.08 1.02 -3.87
C ILE A 74 14.42 0.30 -3.69
N PHE A 75 14.70 -0.73 -4.50
CA PHE A 75 15.98 -1.42 -4.47
C PHE A 75 17.12 -0.52 -4.90
N GLU A 76 16.94 0.26 -5.96
CA GLU A 76 17.93 1.24 -6.44
C GLU A 76 18.30 2.26 -5.37
N ILE A 77 17.36 2.78 -4.58
CA ILE A 77 17.61 3.69 -3.45
C ILE A 77 18.61 3.09 -2.46
N CYS A 78 18.58 1.78 -2.28
CA CYS A 78 19.47 1.05 -1.37
C CYS A 78 20.78 0.59 -2.05
N GLY A 79 20.99 0.93 -3.33
CA GLY A 79 22.14 0.45 -4.11
C GLY A 79 22.03 -1.03 -4.49
N LEU A 80 20.82 -1.58 -4.51
CA LEU A 80 20.51 -2.97 -4.82
C LEU A 80 19.85 -3.07 -6.19
N GLN A 81 19.95 -4.24 -6.81
CA GLN A 81 19.19 -4.60 -8.00
C GLN A 81 17.97 -5.43 -7.61
N TYR A 82 16.81 -5.14 -8.20
CA TYR A 82 15.60 -5.93 -8.06
C TYR A 82 15.53 -6.98 -9.16
N ASP A 83 15.55 -8.25 -8.80
CA ASP A 83 15.52 -9.39 -9.72
C ASP A 83 14.18 -10.15 -9.69
N GLY A 84 13.12 -9.50 -9.18
CA GLY A 84 11.77 -10.08 -9.12
C GLY A 84 11.48 -10.81 -7.81
N GLU A 85 12.15 -10.45 -6.73
CA GLU A 85 11.92 -11.01 -5.40
C GLU A 85 10.44 -10.84 -5.00
N PRO A 86 9.80 -11.90 -4.52
CA PRO A 86 8.43 -11.82 -4.05
C PRO A 86 8.33 -11.04 -2.75
N TYR A 87 7.17 -10.44 -2.51
CA TYR A 87 6.88 -9.89 -1.18
C TYR A 87 6.92 -11.00 -0.12
N LEU A 88 7.71 -10.76 0.92
CA LEU A 88 7.73 -11.63 2.08
C LEU A 88 6.61 -11.19 3.03
N LEU A 89 5.49 -11.87 2.95
CA LEU A 89 4.39 -11.75 3.91
C LEU A 89 4.41 -12.98 4.80
N ASP A 90 4.87 -12.81 6.02
CA ASP A 90 4.66 -13.81 7.04
C ASP A 90 3.20 -13.70 7.52
N ASN A 91 2.35 -14.51 6.88
CA ASN A 91 0.93 -14.52 7.19
C ASN A 91 0.71 -15.31 8.48
N HIS A 92 0.73 -14.62 9.60
CA HIS A 92 0.26 -15.13 10.88
C HIS A 92 -1.28 -15.12 10.96
N ALA A 93 -1.96 -15.28 9.83
CA ALA A 93 -3.41 -15.41 9.80
C ALA A 93 -3.84 -16.43 10.83
N ASN A 94 -4.89 -16.12 11.57
CA ASN A 94 -5.48 -17.05 12.52
C ASN A 94 -5.93 -18.31 11.78
N LYS A 95 -5.11 -19.35 11.81
CA LYS A 95 -5.33 -20.62 11.09
C LYS A 95 -6.62 -21.32 11.48
N GLY A 96 -7.28 -20.91 12.55
CA GLY A 96 -8.58 -21.41 12.99
C GLY A 96 -9.78 -20.59 12.46
N PHE A 97 -9.54 -19.46 11.77
CA PHE A 97 -10.61 -18.67 11.22
C PHE A 97 -10.96 -19.14 9.79
N VAL A 98 -12.22 -19.50 9.59
CA VAL A 98 -12.73 -19.93 8.29
C VAL A 98 -13.76 -18.93 7.82
N TRP A 99 -13.55 -18.38 6.63
CA TRP A 99 -14.52 -17.51 5.98
C TRP A 99 -15.73 -18.31 5.52
N ASP A 100 -16.93 -17.90 5.93
CA ASP A 100 -18.21 -18.45 5.47
C ASP A 100 -18.55 -17.87 4.08
N ILE A 101 -17.87 -18.39 3.07
CA ILE A 101 -18.08 -18.01 1.67
C ILE A 101 -18.12 -19.25 0.79
N ASP A 102 -19.06 -19.27 -0.15
CA ASP A 102 -19.13 -20.32 -1.16
C ASP A 102 -17.91 -20.27 -2.09
N ARG A 103 -17.14 -21.35 -2.09
CA ARG A 103 -15.93 -21.52 -2.92
C ARG A 103 -16.18 -22.42 -4.13
N SER A 104 -17.43 -22.75 -4.43
CA SER A 104 -17.80 -23.52 -5.62
C SER A 104 -17.55 -22.73 -6.92
N LYS A 105 -17.52 -21.41 -6.84
CA LYS A 105 -17.21 -20.49 -7.93
C LYS A 105 -15.92 -19.71 -7.61
N PRO A 106 -15.15 -19.29 -8.61
CA PRO A 106 -14.03 -18.40 -8.37
C PRO A 106 -14.50 -17.09 -7.76
N ILE A 107 -13.73 -16.57 -6.77
CA ILE A 107 -14.06 -15.35 -6.05
C ILE A 107 -13.30 -14.17 -6.66
N ILE A 108 -14.00 -13.06 -6.87
CA ILE A 108 -13.41 -11.78 -7.29
C ILE A 108 -13.57 -10.79 -6.15
N GLY A 109 -12.44 -10.42 -5.52
CA GLY A 109 -12.39 -9.40 -4.47
C GLY A 109 -12.55 -8.00 -5.06
N LEU A 110 -13.48 -7.23 -4.51
CA LEU A 110 -13.79 -5.85 -4.87
C LEU A 110 -13.39 -4.92 -3.73
N ASN A 111 -12.24 -4.23 -3.86
CA ASN A 111 -11.83 -3.22 -2.91
C ASN A 111 -12.56 -1.91 -3.20
N THR A 112 -13.58 -1.60 -2.41
CA THR A 112 -14.51 -0.48 -2.65
C THR A 112 -14.02 0.85 -2.07
N GLY A 113 -12.94 0.85 -1.30
CA GLY A 113 -12.39 2.01 -0.62
C GLY A 113 -11.05 2.47 -1.17
N CYS A 114 -10.64 3.66 -0.73
CA CYS A 114 -9.33 4.23 -1.04
C CYS A 114 -8.77 5.07 0.13
N GLY A 115 -9.35 4.94 1.33
CA GLY A 115 -9.07 5.78 2.49
C GLY A 115 -9.58 7.22 2.34
N ASP A 116 -9.56 7.99 3.42
CA ASP A 116 -10.15 9.33 3.49
C ASP A 116 -9.40 10.38 2.64
N ARG A 117 -8.11 10.14 2.37
CA ARG A 117 -7.27 11.11 1.65
C ARG A 117 -7.64 11.27 0.17
N TRP A 118 -8.23 10.25 -0.46
CA TRP A 118 -8.42 10.20 -1.91
C TRP A 118 -9.89 9.97 -2.31
N THR A 119 -10.80 10.68 -1.67
CA THR A 119 -12.26 10.54 -1.90
C THR A 119 -12.68 10.74 -3.36
N THR A 120 -11.91 11.51 -4.14
CA THR A 120 -12.12 11.69 -5.59
C THR A 120 -11.88 10.42 -6.42
N ARG A 121 -11.25 9.40 -5.85
CA ARG A 121 -11.05 8.09 -6.49
C ARG A 121 -12.17 7.09 -6.18
N LEU A 122 -13.09 7.46 -5.29
CA LEU A 122 -14.22 6.60 -4.96
C LEU A 122 -15.17 6.50 -6.15
N TRP A 123 -15.44 5.27 -6.55
CA TRP A 123 -16.46 4.97 -7.53
C TRP A 123 -17.85 5.02 -6.88
N SER A 124 -18.92 5.30 -7.65
CA SER A 124 -20.27 5.40 -7.08
C SER A 124 -20.77 4.02 -6.63
N ILE A 125 -21.71 4.01 -5.68
CA ILE A 125 -22.33 2.78 -5.17
C ILE A 125 -23.08 2.07 -6.31
N GLU A 126 -23.76 2.82 -7.17
CA GLU A 126 -24.51 2.30 -8.32
C GLU A 126 -23.61 1.54 -9.31
N ASN A 127 -22.44 2.11 -9.59
CA ASN A 127 -21.46 1.46 -10.48
C ASN A 127 -20.90 0.17 -9.86
N TRP A 128 -20.67 0.16 -8.54
CA TRP A 128 -20.26 -1.05 -7.83
C TRP A 128 -21.32 -2.13 -7.85
N ILE A 129 -22.61 -1.76 -7.69
CA ILE A 129 -23.75 -2.66 -7.80
C ILE A 129 -23.82 -3.27 -9.20
N GLU A 130 -23.69 -2.46 -10.25
CA GLU A 130 -23.70 -2.93 -11.64
C GLU A 130 -22.54 -3.89 -11.90
N LEU A 131 -21.31 -3.52 -11.50
CA LEU A 131 -20.14 -4.40 -11.64
C LEU A 131 -20.32 -5.73 -10.89
N ALA A 132 -20.83 -5.71 -9.68
CA ALA A 132 -21.08 -6.92 -8.91
C ALA A 132 -22.08 -7.86 -9.62
N LYS A 133 -23.16 -7.32 -10.20
CA LYS A 133 -24.11 -8.09 -11.01
C LYS A 133 -23.45 -8.70 -12.24
N MET A 134 -22.67 -7.91 -12.97
CA MET A 134 -21.93 -8.42 -14.14
C MET A 134 -20.98 -9.57 -13.78
N ILE A 135 -20.31 -9.49 -12.63
CA ILE A 135 -19.43 -10.54 -12.12
C ILE A 135 -20.22 -11.80 -11.79
N SER A 136 -21.39 -11.65 -11.13
CA SER A 136 -22.29 -12.76 -10.81
C SER A 136 -22.84 -13.44 -12.07
N ASP A 137 -23.27 -12.65 -13.05
CA ASP A 137 -23.78 -13.14 -14.35
C ASP A 137 -22.70 -13.89 -15.14
N ALA A 138 -21.46 -13.50 -14.99
CA ALA A 138 -20.30 -14.18 -15.57
C ALA A 138 -19.91 -15.47 -14.83
N GLY A 139 -20.62 -15.85 -13.77
CA GLY A 139 -20.42 -17.11 -13.04
C GLY A 139 -19.36 -17.02 -11.91
N TYR A 140 -19.00 -15.82 -11.46
CA TYR A 140 -18.06 -15.58 -10.37
C TYR A 140 -18.81 -15.15 -9.10
N THR A 141 -18.13 -15.20 -7.95
CA THR A 141 -18.62 -14.66 -6.68
C THR A 141 -17.96 -13.32 -6.39
N PRO A 142 -18.68 -12.18 -6.47
CA PRO A 142 -18.13 -10.89 -6.07
C PRO A 142 -18.06 -10.80 -4.55
N LEU A 143 -16.86 -10.50 -3.99
CA LEU A 143 -16.62 -10.34 -2.57
C LEU A 143 -16.20 -8.90 -2.28
N LEU A 144 -17.00 -8.18 -1.49
CA LEU A 144 -16.68 -6.81 -1.10
C LEU A 144 -15.63 -6.81 0.00
N LEU A 145 -14.56 -6.05 -0.23
CA LEU A 145 -13.44 -5.88 0.68
C LEU A 145 -13.39 -4.44 1.20
N GLY A 146 -12.89 -4.26 2.41
CA GLY A 146 -12.72 -2.94 3.02
C GLY A 146 -12.58 -3.02 4.53
N GLY A 147 -12.21 -1.90 5.14
CA GLY A 147 -12.15 -1.73 6.58
C GLY A 147 -13.41 -1.09 7.16
N ALA A 148 -13.27 -0.53 8.37
CA ALA A 148 -14.39 0.12 9.06
C ALA A 148 -14.97 1.32 8.29
N GLN A 149 -14.14 2.01 7.50
CA GLN A 149 -14.55 3.18 6.70
C GLN A 149 -15.46 2.81 5.52
N GLU A 150 -15.29 1.60 4.99
CA GLU A 150 -16.07 1.09 3.85
C GLU A 150 -17.33 0.32 4.27
N HIS A 151 -17.56 0.14 5.57
CA HIS A 151 -18.64 -0.71 6.09
C HIS A 151 -20.03 -0.34 5.55
N ASP A 152 -20.44 0.89 5.72
CA ASP A 152 -21.76 1.36 5.29
C ASP A 152 -21.92 1.33 3.78
N ARG A 153 -20.86 1.67 3.05
CA ARG A 153 -20.80 1.56 1.59
C ARG A 153 -20.98 0.11 1.13
N ASN A 154 -20.27 -0.82 1.75
CA ASN A 154 -20.32 -2.23 1.38
C ASN A 154 -21.71 -2.83 1.69
N LEU A 155 -22.35 -2.44 2.80
CA LEU A 155 -23.74 -2.81 3.08
C LEU A 155 -24.70 -2.29 2.01
N ALA A 156 -24.53 -1.06 1.55
CA ALA A 156 -25.38 -0.49 0.50
C ALA A 156 -25.19 -1.20 -0.86
N ILE A 157 -23.94 -1.57 -1.21
CA ILE A 157 -23.65 -2.34 -2.42
C ILE A 157 -24.26 -3.75 -2.32
N GLN A 158 -24.10 -4.43 -1.19
CA GLN A 158 -24.69 -5.75 -0.94
C GLN A 158 -26.22 -5.72 -1.06
N ALA A 159 -26.87 -4.70 -0.49
CA ALA A 159 -28.31 -4.57 -0.56
C ALA A 159 -28.85 -4.39 -2.00
N GLY A 160 -28.03 -3.88 -2.92
CA GLY A 160 -28.40 -3.65 -4.31
C GLY A 160 -27.90 -4.71 -5.30
N SER A 161 -27.14 -5.71 -4.84
CA SER A 161 -26.49 -6.71 -5.72
C SER A 161 -26.40 -8.08 -5.03
N ASP A 162 -25.87 -9.08 -5.74
CA ASP A 162 -25.55 -10.41 -5.21
C ASP A 162 -24.14 -10.49 -4.59
N ALA A 163 -23.51 -9.36 -4.33
CA ALA A 163 -22.17 -9.34 -3.76
C ALA A 163 -22.16 -9.87 -2.32
N CYS A 164 -21.21 -10.73 -2.03
CA CYS A 164 -20.94 -11.18 -0.67
C CYS A 164 -20.20 -10.10 0.11
N TYR A 165 -20.69 -9.78 1.32
CA TYR A 165 -19.98 -8.95 2.28
C TYR A 165 -19.98 -9.65 3.63
N LEU A 166 -18.80 -9.99 4.13
CA LEU A 166 -18.66 -10.79 5.37
C LEU A 166 -18.52 -9.92 6.62
N GLY A 167 -18.52 -8.59 6.46
CA GLY A 167 -18.34 -7.65 7.57
C GLY A 167 -16.93 -7.11 7.68
N ASN A 168 -16.64 -6.43 8.79
CA ASN A 168 -15.35 -5.83 9.08
C ASN A 168 -14.58 -6.71 10.06
N TYR A 169 -13.36 -7.08 9.70
CA TYR A 169 -12.50 -7.98 10.47
C TYR A 169 -11.11 -7.37 10.70
N PRO A 170 -10.40 -7.75 11.79
CA PRO A 170 -9.00 -7.41 11.97
C PRO A 170 -8.15 -7.97 10.83
N LEU A 171 -7.08 -7.26 10.49
CA LEU A 171 -6.15 -7.65 9.40
C LEU A 171 -5.61 -9.09 9.52
N GLN A 172 -5.45 -9.61 10.75
CA GLN A 172 -4.99 -10.98 10.96
C GLN A 172 -6.02 -12.06 10.58
N GLN A 173 -7.29 -11.65 10.40
CA GLN A 173 -8.38 -12.52 9.96
C GLN A 173 -8.76 -12.25 8.50
N PHE A 174 -8.33 -11.12 7.97
CA PHE A 174 -8.55 -10.69 6.58
C PHE A 174 -7.43 -11.24 5.70
#